data_06083c22665118a27098d14cd7b7cb2c
#
_entry.id   06083c22665118a27098d14cd7b7cb2c
#
_cell.length_a   1.000
_cell.length_b   1.000
_cell.length_c   1.000
_cell.angle_alpha   90.00
_cell.angle_beta   90.00
_cell.angle_gamma   90.00
#
_symmetry.space_group_name_H-M   'P 1'
#
loop_
_entity.id
_entity.type
_entity.pdbx_description
1 polymer ?
#
loop_
_entity_poly.entity_id
_entity_poly.type
_entity_poly.pdbx_seq_one_letter_code
_entity_poly.pdbx_strand_id
1 'polypeptide(L)'
;MVLVDDDAMAVLNRTYRGGVGPTDVLAFPMLEGRFHDVSPDLLGDVVISTETAQRHALAIGGGLRGELALLLVHGILHLVGYDHGTATERRDMWRRQRLILMACGIQPPVRVCMARGRPPRPERLHRRGPDGDA
;
A
#
# COMPACT_ATOMS: atom_id res chain seq x y z
N MET A 1 10.92 6.20 3.55
CA MET A 1 9.62 6.80 3.18
C MET A 1 9.84 7.92 2.19
N VAL A 2 9.05 7.97 1.14
CA VAL A 2 9.08 9.00 0.10
C VAL A 2 7.70 9.66 0.00
N LEU A 3 7.66 10.98 0.01
CA LEU A 3 6.44 11.75 -0.18
C LEU A 3 6.40 12.30 -1.60
N VAL A 4 5.30 12.12 -2.28
CA VAL A 4 5.08 12.54 -3.67
C VAL A 4 3.73 13.24 -3.81
N ASP A 5 3.52 13.91 -4.94
CA ASP A 5 2.22 14.44 -5.33
C ASP A 5 1.36 13.39 -6.06
N ASP A 6 0.13 13.73 -6.37
CA ASP A 6 -0.79 12.83 -7.08
C ASP A 6 -0.31 12.46 -8.48
N ASP A 7 0.32 13.38 -9.20
CA ASP A 7 0.79 13.13 -10.56
C ASP A 7 1.91 12.09 -10.57
N ALA A 8 2.89 12.24 -9.69
CA ALA A 8 3.95 11.25 -9.51
C ALA A 8 3.41 9.91 -9.03
N MET A 9 2.46 9.92 -8.09
CA MET A 9 1.82 8.70 -7.60
C MET A 9 1.03 7.99 -8.71
N ALA A 10 0.33 8.71 -9.56
CA ALA A 10 -0.40 8.13 -10.69
C ALA A 10 0.53 7.41 -11.67
N VAL A 11 1.71 7.97 -11.94
CA VAL A 11 2.74 7.32 -12.77
C VAL A 11 3.23 6.02 -12.12
N LEU A 12 3.56 6.06 -10.83
CA LEU A 12 4.02 4.89 -10.08
C LEU A 12 2.94 3.81 -10.02
N ASN A 13 1.71 4.18 -9.74
CA ASN A 13 0.59 3.26 -9.66
C ASN A 13 0.34 2.55 -11.00
N ARG A 14 0.39 3.29 -12.10
CA ARG A 14 0.26 2.71 -13.45
C ARG A 14 1.42 1.78 -13.79
N THR A 15 2.64 2.22 -13.54
CA THR A 15 3.85 1.48 -13.90
C THR A 15 3.99 0.17 -13.12
N TYR A 16 3.75 0.18 -11.82
CA TYR A 16 4.03 -0.95 -10.93
C TYR A 16 2.82 -1.77 -10.54
N ARG A 17 1.60 -1.21 -10.63
CA ARG A 17 0.37 -1.90 -10.26
C ARG A 17 -0.67 -2.00 -11.38
N GLY A 18 -0.44 -1.34 -12.50
CA GLY A 18 -1.42 -1.26 -13.58
C GLY A 18 -2.71 -0.52 -13.20
N GLY A 19 -2.66 0.29 -12.14
CA GLY A 19 -3.79 1.08 -11.67
C GLY A 19 -4.01 2.34 -12.50
N VAL A 20 -5.18 2.93 -12.38
CA VAL A 20 -5.56 4.20 -13.01
C VAL A 20 -5.65 5.29 -11.95
N GLY A 21 -4.94 6.39 -12.18
CA GLY A 21 -4.90 7.52 -11.26
C GLY A 21 -4.03 7.31 -10.04
N PRO A 22 -3.98 8.30 -9.12
CA PRO A 22 -3.21 8.21 -7.91
C PRO A 22 -3.84 7.24 -6.91
N THR A 23 -2.99 6.64 -6.07
CA THR A 23 -3.37 5.95 -4.85
C THR A 23 -2.77 6.66 -3.64
N ASP A 24 -3.14 6.26 -2.44
CA ASP A 24 -2.64 6.88 -1.21
C ASP A 24 -1.22 6.41 -0.86
N VAL A 25 -0.95 5.12 -0.94
CA VAL A 25 0.33 4.51 -0.55
C VAL A 25 0.69 3.34 -1.44
N LEU A 26 1.99 3.23 -1.75
CA LEU A 26 2.59 2.07 -2.39
C LEU A 26 3.76 1.57 -1.55
N ALA A 27 3.86 0.25 -1.40
CA ALA A 27 4.98 -0.41 -0.72
C ALA A 27 5.77 -1.24 -1.73
N PHE A 28 7.09 -1.06 -1.74
CA PHE A 28 8.02 -1.73 -2.63
C PHE A 28 9.02 -2.55 -1.81
N PRO A 29 8.79 -3.87 -1.61
CA PRO A 29 9.70 -4.70 -0.84
C PRO A 29 11.06 -4.87 -1.54
N MET A 30 12.16 -4.68 -0.81
CA MET A 30 13.51 -4.96 -1.32
C MET A 30 13.80 -6.46 -1.41
N LEU A 31 13.13 -7.28 -0.60
CA LEU A 31 13.32 -8.72 -0.55
C LEU A 31 12.84 -9.47 -1.80
N GLU A 32 12.04 -8.83 -2.64
CA GLU A 32 11.54 -9.40 -3.91
C GLU A 32 12.36 -8.97 -5.13
N GLY A 33 13.38 -8.13 -4.96
CA GLY A 33 14.18 -7.58 -6.04
C GLY A 33 15.50 -8.31 -6.26
N ARG A 34 16.15 -8.04 -7.41
CA ARG A 34 17.48 -8.56 -7.78
C ARG A 34 18.61 -8.14 -6.83
N PHE A 35 18.33 -7.26 -5.87
CA PHE A 35 19.32 -6.59 -5.02
C PHE A 35 19.14 -6.87 -3.54
N HIS A 36 18.39 -7.91 -3.16
CA HIS A 36 18.18 -8.26 -1.76
C HIS A 36 19.48 -8.55 -0.99
N ASP A 37 20.53 -8.98 -1.70
CA ASP A 37 21.84 -9.26 -1.10
C ASP A 37 22.69 -8.00 -0.85
N VAL A 38 22.30 -6.86 -1.44
CA VAL A 38 23.10 -5.61 -1.38
C VAL A 38 22.84 -4.82 -0.12
N SER A 39 21.65 -4.93 0.48
CA SER A 39 21.28 -4.19 1.68
C SER A 39 20.30 -5.03 2.52
N PRO A 40 20.79 -6.03 3.27
CA PRO A 40 19.94 -6.94 4.04
C PRO A 40 19.14 -6.24 5.15
N ASP A 41 19.57 -5.05 5.56
CA ASP A 41 18.90 -4.25 6.59
C ASP A 41 17.80 -3.33 6.04
N LEU A 42 17.62 -3.28 4.72
CA LEU A 42 16.62 -2.44 4.07
C LEU A 42 15.36 -3.26 3.76
N LEU A 43 14.24 -2.92 4.40
CA LEU A 43 12.96 -3.58 4.16
C LEU A 43 12.35 -3.24 2.80
N GLY A 44 12.58 -2.03 2.32
CA GLY A 44 12.01 -1.50 1.08
C GLY A 44 11.60 -0.04 1.18
N ASP A 45 10.77 0.39 0.24
CA ASP A 45 10.27 1.76 0.15
C ASP A 45 8.76 1.84 0.39
N VAL A 46 8.36 2.85 1.13
CA VAL A 46 6.96 3.27 1.25
C VAL A 46 6.82 4.64 0.62
N VAL A 47 5.99 4.73 -0.42
CA VAL A 47 5.70 5.97 -1.14
C VAL A 47 4.28 6.41 -0.83
N ILE A 48 4.11 7.66 -0.42
CA ILE A 48 2.82 8.22 0.00
C ILE A 48 2.50 9.47 -0.83
N SER A 49 1.29 9.55 -1.38
CA SER A 49 0.78 10.78 -1.95
C SER A 49 0.28 11.70 -0.85
N THR A 50 0.93 12.84 -0.68
CA THR A 50 0.55 13.85 0.31
C THR A 50 -0.79 14.50 -0.01
N GLU A 51 -1.09 14.72 -1.27
CA GLU A 51 -2.37 15.31 -1.71
C GLU A 51 -3.54 14.35 -1.45
N THR A 52 -3.39 13.06 -1.75
CA THR A 52 -4.40 12.04 -1.44
C THR A 52 -4.56 11.88 0.07
N ALA A 53 -3.47 11.86 0.83
CA ALA A 53 -3.52 11.80 2.29
C ALA A 53 -4.26 13.00 2.89
N GLN A 54 -4.01 14.20 2.36
CA GLN A 54 -4.70 15.41 2.80
C GLN A 54 -6.21 15.35 2.54
N ARG A 55 -6.62 14.89 1.37
CA ARG A 55 -8.06 14.71 1.05
C ARG A 55 -8.72 13.71 1.99
N HIS A 56 -8.06 12.59 2.29
CA HIS A 56 -8.58 11.59 3.22
C HIS A 56 -8.70 12.15 4.64
N ALA A 57 -7.69 12.87 5.11
CA ALA A 57 -7.71 13.49 6.44
C ALA A 57 -8.87 14.49 6.57
N LEU A 58 -9.09 15.32 5.57
CA LEU A 58 -10.21 16.28 5.55
C LEU A 58 -11.57 15.57 5.51
N ALA A 59 -11.71 14.51 4.73
CA ALA A 59 -12.97 13.78 4.59
C ALA A 59 -13.43 13.10 5.89
N ILE A 60 -12.49 12.68 6.75
CA ILE A 60 -12.80 12.04 8.04
C ILE A 60 -12.75 13.01 9.23
N GLY A 61 -12.45 14.28 8.99
CA GLY A 61 -12.29 15.28 10.06
C GLY A 61 -11.04 15.09 10.92
N GLY A 62 -10.05 14.32 10.43
CA GLY A 62 -8.80 14.04 11.11
C GLY A 62 -7.65 14.94 10.66
N GLY A 63 -6.52 14.86 11.36
CA GLY A 63 -5.30 15.58 11.00
C GLY A 63 -4.44 14.83 9.96
N LEU A 64 -3.73 15.60 9.13
CA LEU A 64 -2.79 15.05 8.14
C LEU A 64 -1.72 14.16 8.78
N ARG A 65 -1.21 14.53 9.95
CA ARG A 65 -0.22 13.75 10.68
C ARG A 65 -0.71 12.33 11.00
N GLY A 66 -1.93 12.19 11.47
CA GLY A 66 -2.52 10.89 11.76
C GLY A 66 -2.73 10.04 10.50
N GLU A 67 -3.13 10.67 9.40
CA GLU A 67 -3.30 9.98 8.12
C GLU A 67 -1.96 9.52 7.55
N LEU A 68 -0.94 10.37 7.55
CA LEU A 68 0.41 9.99 7.11
C LEU A 68 1.00 8.86 7.96
N ALA A 69 0.82 8.92 9.27
CA ALA A 69 1.26 7.86 10.17
C ALA A 69 0.56 6.53 9.87
N LEU A 70 -0.75 6.56 9.66
CA LEU A 70 -1.52 5.37 9.28
C LEU A 70 -1.02 4.75 7.97
N LEU A 71 -0.82 5.57 6.95
CA LEU A 71 -0.34 5.11 5.64
C LEU A 71 1.08 4.55 5.72
N LEU A 72 1.94 5.17 6.51
CA LEU A 72 3.29 4.67 6.74
C LEU A 72 3.29 3.31 7.44
N VAL A 73 2.55 3.17 8.52
CA VAL A 73 2.42 1.89 9.25
C VAL A 73 1.83 0.81 8.34
N HIS A 74 0.79 1.14 7.59
CA HIS A 74 0.19 0.24 6.60
C HIS A 74 1.20 -0.24 5.57
N GLY A 75 1.98 0.67 4.99
CA GLY A 75 3.03 0.34 4.02
C GLY A 75 4.14 -0.54 4.63
N ILE A 76 4.59 -0.24 5.84
CA ILE A 76 5.60 -1.05 6.54
C ILE A 76 5.08 -2.47 6.81
N LEU A 77 3.83 -2.62 7.23
CA LEU A 77 3.23 -3.94 7.43
C LEU A 77 3.20 -4.76 6.14
N HIS A 78 2.91 -4.13 5.00
CA HIS A 78 3.04 -4.81 3.71
C HIS A 78 4.48 -5.23 3.41
N LEU A 79 5.48 -4.41 3.74
CA LEU A 79 6.90 -4.74 3.54
C LEU A 79 7.33 -5.97 4.36
N VAL A 80 6.74 -6.19 5.53
CA VAL A 80 7.03 -7.35 6.38
C VAL A 80 6.10 -8.53 6.16
N GLY A 81 5.27 -8.48 5.11
CA GLY A 81 4.49 -9.62 4.64
C GLY A 81 3.01 -9.67 5.02
N TYR A 82 2.49 -8.67 5.73
CA TYR A 82 1.05 -8.58 5.99
C TYR A 82 0.29 -8.23 4.72
N ASP A 83 -0.87 -8.85 4.54
CA ASP A 83 -1.77 -8.56 3.42
C ASP A 83 -3.20 -8.38 3.95
N HIS A 84 -4.12 -7.97 3.07
CA HIS A 84 -5.53 -7.76 3.36
C HIS A 84 -6.44 -8.41 2.31
N GLY A 85 -5.98 -9.49 1.68
CA GLY A 85 -6.72 -10.23 0.66
C GLY A 85 -7.96 -10.95 1.19
N THR A 86 -7.88 -11.47 2.41
CA THR A 86 -9.00 -12.11 3.12
C THR A 86 -9.55 -11.21 4.23
N ALA A 87 -10.76 -11.54 4.72
CA ALA A 87 -11.36 -10.82 5.83
C ALA A 87 -10.55 -10.98 7.14
N THR A 88 -9.95 -12.15 7.36
CA THR A 88 -9.10 -12.43 8.51
C THR A 88 -7.80 -11.63 8.44
N GLU A 89 -7.09 -11.68 7.32
CA GLU A 89 -5.87 -10.90 7.08
C GLU A 89 -6.11 -9.40 7.28
N ARG A 90 -7.24 -8.90 6.76
CA ARG A 90 -7.62 -7.50 6.90
C ARG A 90 -7.82 -7.10 8.36
N ARG A 91 -8.52 -7.93 9.14
CA ARG A 91 -8.73 -7.68 10.58
C ARG A 91 -7.40 -7.68 11.34
N ASP A 92 -6.53 -8.64 11.06
CA ASP A 92 -5.23 -8.76 11.71
C ASP A 92 -4.33 -7.57 11.38
N MET A 93 -4.29 -7.15 10.13
CA MET A 93 -3.54 -5.99 9.69
C MET A 93 -4.04 -4.70 10.35
N TRP A 94 -5.36 -4.50 10.40
CA TRP A 94 -5.95 -3.33 11.04
C TRP A 94 -5.72 -3.28 12.54
N ARG A 95 -5.80 -4.42 13.20
CA ARG A 95 -5.47 -4.54 14.62
C ARG A 95 -4.03 -4.14 14.89
N ARG A 96 -3.09 -4.61 14.09
CA ARG A 96 -1.68 -4.27 14.23
C ARG A 96 -1.41 -2.80 13.94
N GLN A 97 -1.99 -2.25 12.91
CA GLN A 97 -1.92 -0.81 12.61
C GLN A 97 -2.35 0.02 13.82
N ARG A 98 -3.50 -0.31 14.39
CA ARG A 98 -4.03 0.38 15.56
C ARG A 98 -3.10 0.29 16.76
N LEU A 99 -2.60 -0.89 17.07
CA LEU A 99 -1.69 -1.11 18.19
C LEU A 99 -0.38 -0.32 18.04
N ILE A 100 0.20 -0.31 16.84
CA ILE A 100 1.43 0.43 16.55
C ILE A 100 1.19 1.94 16.68
N LEU A 101 0.12 2.47 16.11
CA LEU A 101 -0.21 3.89 16.20
C LEU A 101 -0.43 4.31 17.66
N MET A 102 -1.15 3.53 18.43
CA MET A 102 -1.36 3.80 19.86
C MET A 102 -0.05 3.77 20.65
N ALA A 103 0.83 2.81 20.38
CA ALA A 103 2.15 2.74 20.98
C ALA A 103 3.03 3.96 20.64
N CYS A 104 2.83 4.57 19.49
CA CYS A 104 3.48 5.81 19.07
C CYS A 104 2.80 7.09 19.58
N GLY A 105 1.74 6.96 20.38
CA GLY A 105 0.98 8.10 20.90
C GLY A 105 0.13 8.82 19.84
N ILE A 106 -0.22 8.12 18.76
CA ILE A 106 -1.05 8.64 17.67
C ILE A 106 -2.43 8.03 17.77
N GLN A 107 -3.46 8.86 17.82
CA GLN A 107 -4.86 8.42 17.73
C GLN A 107 -5.12 7.86 16.32
N PRO A 108 -5.52 6.58 16.20
CA PRO A 108 -5.87 6.05 14.89
C PRO A 108 -7.06 6.81 14.31
N PRO A 109 -6.99 7.25 13.04
CA PRO A 109 -8.14 7.86 12.40
C PRO A 109 -9.30 6.84 12.36
N VAL A 110 -10.49 7.29 12.70
CA VAL A 110 -11.71 6.46 12.62
C VAL A 110 -12.05 6.31 11.14
N ARG A 111 -11.55 5.27 10.51
CA ARG A 111 -12.01 4.88 9.18
C ARG A 111 -13.26 4.04 9.33
N VAL A 112 -14.38 4.61 8.97
CA VAL A 112 -15.54 3.79 8.58
C VAL A 112 -15.07 2.93 7.41
N CYS A 113 -15.24 1.63 7.55
CA CYS A 113 -14.83 0.63 6.56
C CYS A 113 -15.59 0.87 5.25
N MET A 114 -15.15 1.81 4.44
CA MET A 114 -15.54 1.85 3.05
C MET A 114 -14.74 0.76 2.37
N ALA A 115 -15.40 -0.37 2.13
CA ALA A 115 -14.89 -1.39 1.24
C ALA A 115 -14.64 -0.74 -0.13
N ARG A 116 -13.43 -0.26 -0.36
CA ARG A 116 -13.00 0.06 -1.70
C ARG A 116 -12.90 -1.28 -2.41
N GLY A 117 -13.87 -1.51 -3.28
CA GLY A 117 -13.81 -2.63 -4.20
C GLY A 117 -12.45 -2.62 -4.88
N ARG A 118 -11.69 -3.67 -4.65
CA ARG A 118 -10.46 -3.92 -5.39
C ARG A 118 -10.85 -3.98 -6.85
N PRO A 119 -10.22 -3.21 -7.75
CA PRO A 119 -10.39 -3.49 -9.16
C PRO A 119 -10.01 -4.95 -9.41
N PRO A 120 -10.76 -5.68 -10.24
CA PRO A 120 -10.45 -7.06 -10.54
C PRO A 120 -8.98 -7.15 -10.99
N ARG A 121 -8.25 -8.11 -10.45
CA ARG A 121 -6.92 -8.42 -10.97
C ARG A 121 -7.08 -8.65 -12.46
N PRO A 122 -6.25 -8.07 -13.32
CA PRO A 122 -6.19 -8.52 -14.70
C PRO A 122 -5.91 -10.02 -14.67
N GLU A 123 -6.83 -10.79 -15.24
CA GLU A 123 -6.60 -12.21 -15.43
C GLU A 123 -5.25 -12.38 -16.08
N ARG A 124 -4.40 -13.17 -15.44
CA ARG A 124 -3.15 -13.60 -16.09
C ARG A 124 -3.60 -14.32 -17.35
N LEU A 125 -3.43 -13.64 -18.48
CA LEU A 125 -3.50 -14.30 -19.78
C LEU A 125 -2.56 -15.50 -19.71
N HIS A 126 -3.13 -16.69 -19.54
CA HIS A 126 -2.43 -17.91 -19.83
C HIS A 126 -1.99 -17.79 -21.30
N ARG A 127 -0.73 -17.45 -21.50
CA ARG A 127 -0.10 -17.72 -22.79
C ARG A 127 -0.18 -19.22 -22.98
N ARG A 128 -1.19 -19.66 -23.73
CA ARG A 128 -1.12 -20.95 -24.38
C ARG A 128 0.12 -20.89 -25.26
N GLY A 129 1.10 -21.68 -24.90
CA GLY A 129 2.22 -21.92 -25.80
C GLY A 129 1.69 -22.46 -27.12
N PRO A 130 2.34 -22.18 -28.25
CA PRO A 130 1.99 -22.83 -29.49
C PRO A 130 2.26 -24.31 -29.29
N ASP A 131 1.21 -25.13 -29.25
CA ASP A 131 1.34 -26.55 -29.46
C ASP A 131 1.92 -26.70 -30.84
N GLY A 132 3.20 -27.08 -30.88
CA GLY A 132 3.84 -27.51 -32.10
C GLY A 132 3.24 -28.84 -32.49
N ASP A 133 2.39 -28.78 -33.48
CA ASP A 133 2.06 -29.96 -34.25
C ASP A 133 3.25 -30.34 -35.10
N ALA A 134 3.72 -31.54 -34.85
CA ALA A 134 4.68 -32.17 -35.69
C ALA A 134 4.03 -32.68 -36.99
#